data_5a76fe9ce9dc84ef0421f58644c60bc9
#
_entry.id   5a76fe9ce9dc84ef0421f58644c60bc9
#
_cell.length_a   1.000
_cell.length_b   1.000
_cell.length_c   1.000
_cell.angle_alpha   90.00
_cell.angle_beta   90.00
_cell.angle_gamma   90.00
#
_symmetry.space_group_name_H-M   'P 1'
#
loop_
_entity.id
_entity.type
_entity.pdbx_description
1 polymer ?
#
loop_
_entity_poly.entity_id
_entity_poly.type
_entity_poly.pdbx_seq_one_letter_code
_entity_poly.pdbx_strand_id
1 'polypeptide(L)'
;MFDTSELIEYGVKGSFLDDKLYFAVSIYEQERTDRSAQSIVTNQTNRTEGAEIEVRWAVTERLILTAGWSDIEVTNLTTEDAGGRFSFVGTDDFPNVDPATFAGGTLGAIIFTDGSQGARRAGIPENIFTFTGTFNVTDEIAANVSVIDVDSVASGLSGSVILPAYTLVNLGINYQTEDWFFGFNVKNVGNERYFRSNFPNLFGSQIVLPELPRNYAATLQYKF
;
A
#
# COMPACT_ATOMS: atom_id res chain seq x y z
N MET A 1 14.06 -1.54 -23.86
CA MET A 1 13.67 -0.17 -23.57
C MET A 1 13.90 0.01 -22.07
N PHE A 2 14.64 1.02 -21.63
CA PHE A 2 15.00 1.14 -20.22
C PHE A 2 14.11 2.21 -19.56
N ASP A 3 13.53 1.89 -18.39
CA ASP A 3 12.93 2.87 -17.50
C ASP A 3 14.08 3.69 -16.89
N THR A 4 13.88 4.97 -16.72
CA THR A 4 14.83 5.86 -16.07
C THR A 4 14.29 6.26 -14.71
N SER A 5 15.16 6.29 -13.71
CA SER A 5 14.84 6.77 -12.37
C SER A 5 16.02 7.60 -11.85
N GLU A 6 15.70 8.72 -11.27
CA GLU A 6 16.63 9.60 -10.55
C GLU A 6 16.12 9.74 -9.12
N LEU A 7 16.98 9.53 -8.14
CA LEU A 7 16.65 9.62 -6.71
C LEU A 7 17.66 10.54 -6.04
N ILE A 8 17.14 11.53 -5.31
CA ILE A 8 17.92 12.36 -4.39
C ILE A 8 17.37 12.11 -3.00
N GLU A 9 18.22 11.67 -2.09
CA GLU A 9 17.86 11.37 -0.72
C GLU A 9 18.85 12.02 0.25
N TYR A 10 18.31 12.60 1.32
CA TYR A 10 19.06 13.08 2.45
C TYR A 10 18.56 12.38 3.71
N GLY A 11 19.47 11.79 4.45
CA GLY A 11 19.07 11.05 5.64
C GLY A 11 20.10 11.11 6.76
N VAL A 12 19.62 10.87 7.95
CA VAL A 12 20.43 10.70 9.16
C VAL A 12 20.01 9.40 9.84
N LYS A 13 20.99 8.61 10.22
CA LYS A 13 20.78 7.40 11.02
C LYS A 13 21.82 7.30 12.12
N GLY A 14 21.43 6.67 13.22
CA GLY A 14 22.32 6.50 14.35
C GLY A 14 21.87 5.42 15.31
N SER A 15 22.83 4.96 16.11
CA SER A 15 22.59 4.04 17.21
C SER A 15 22.97 4.70 18.53
N PHE A 16 22.22 4.41 19.58
CA PHE A 16 22.38 4.93 20.93
C PHE A 16 22.15 3.82 21.95
N LEU A 17 22.46 4.10 23.21
CA LEU A 17 22.24 3.19 24.33
C LEU A 17 22.92 1.82 24.12
N ASP A 18 24.20 1.83 23.75
CA ASP A 18 24.95 0.61 23.43
C ASP A 18 24.26 -0.22 22.33
N ASP A 19 23.92 0.45 21.23
CA ASP A 19 23.22 -0.12 20.06
C ASP A 19 21.81 -0.68 20.31
N LYS A 20 21.24 -0.39 21.49
CA LYS A 20 19.86 -0.82 21.81
C LYS A 20 18.80 0.03 21.14
N LEU A 21 19.10 1.28 20.80
CA LEU A 21 18.21 2.18 20.11
C LEU A 21 18.82 2.59 18.76
N TYR A 22 18.19 2.20 17.69
CA TYR A 22 18.48 2.66 16.33
C TYR A 22 17.37 3.57 15.85
N PHE A 23 17.74 4.64 15.14
CA PHE A 23 16.80 5.45 14.39
C PHE A 23 17.36 5.80 13.02
N ALA A 24 16.48 6.01 12.06
CA ALA A 24 16.76 6.58 10.76
C ALA A 24 15.65 7.57 10.38
N VAL A 25 16.03 8.67 9.78
CA VAL A 25 15.12 9.67 9.21
C VAL A 25 15.67 10.03 7.84
N SER A 26 14.81 10.01 6.83
CA SER A 26 15.16 10.46 5.49
C SER A 26 14.06 11.32 4.87
N ILE A 27 14.48 12.19 3.95
CA ILE A 27 13.64 12.91 3.00
C ILE A 27 14.16 12.64 1.62
N TYR A 28 13.28 12.44 0.66
CA TYR A 28 13.68 12.10 -0.69
C TYR A 28 12.77 12.69 -1.75
N GLU A 29 13.34 12.85 -2.94
CA GLU A 29 12.63 13.11 -4.18
C GLU A 29 13.08 12.10 -5.21
N GLN A 30 12.13 11.46 -5.89
CA GLN A 30 12.40 10.53 -6.97
C GLN A 30 11.58 10.89 -8.20
N GLU A 31 12.24 11.05 -9.34
CA GLU A 31 11.58 11.07 -10.63
C GLU A 31 11.74 9.71 -11.32
N ARG A 32 10.64 9.17 -11.79
CA ARG A 32 10.62 7.89 -12.49
C ARG A 32 9.80 7.98 -13.77
N THR A 33 10.38 7.52 -14.87
CA THR A 33 9.69 7.39 -16.16
C THR A 33 9.37 5.92 -16.40
N ASP A 34 8.09 5.60 -16.41
CA ASP A 34 7.57 4.30 -16.81
C ASP A 34 7.23 4.32 -18.30
N ARG A 35 7.58 3.26 -19.02
CA ARG A 35 7.29 3.12 -20.44
C ARG A 35 6.34 1.95 -20.66
N SER A 36 5.17 2.25 -21.19
CA SER A 36 4.23 1.21 -21.61
C SER A 36 4.41 0.89 -23.09
N ALA A 37 4.50 -0.40 -23.43
CA ALA A 37 4.70 -0.90 -24.79
C ALA A 37 3.41 -1.48 -25.41
N GLN A 38 2.25 -1.23 -24.83
CA GLN A 38 0.98 -1.69 -25.41
C GLN A 38 0.53 -0.70 -26.47
N SER A 39 0.74 -1.05 -27.74
CA SER A 39 0.28 -0.40 -28.98
C SER A 39 0.69 1.08 -29.22
N ILE A 40 0.91 1.87 -28.20
CA ILE A 40 1.47 3.22 -28.25
C ILE A 40 2.50 3.32 -27.14
N VAL A 41 3.69 3.81 -27.45
CA VAL A 41 4.72 4.08 -26.44
C VAL A 41 4.31 5.33 -25.67
N THR A 42 3.71 5.14 -24.51
CA THR A 42 3.45 6.23 -23.58
C THR A 42 4.58 6.28 -22.56
N ASN A 43 5.22 7.44 -22.43
CA ASN A 43 6.14 7.71 -21.35
C ASN A 43 5.36 8.42 -20.26
N GLN A 44 5.22 7.80 -19.11
CA GLN A 44 4.62 8.42 -17.93
C GLN A 44 5.73 8.74 -16.93
N THR A 45 5.91 10.00 -16.61
CA THR A 45 6.86 10.44 -15.59
C THR A 45 6.11 10.85 -14.35
N ASN A 46 6.50 10.28 -13.22
CA ASN A 46 5.99 10.61 -11.91
C ASN A 46 7.12 11.16 -11.05
N ARG A 47 6.78 12.12 -10.19
CA ARG A 47 7.63 12.57 -9.11
C ARG A 47 7.05 12.06 -7.80
N THR A 48 7.91 11.47 -6.98
CA THR A 48 7.60 11.06 -5.62
C THR A 48 8.43 11.90 -4.68
N GLU A 49 7.77 12.58 -3.76
CA GLU A 49 8.40 13.29 -2.65
C GLU A 49 7.98 12.60 -1.36
N GLY A 50 8.89 12.44 -0.41
CA GLY A 50 8.55 11.73 0.81
C GLY A 50 9.50 11.97 1.97
N ALA A 51 9.01 11.60 3.14
CA ALA A 51 9.77 11.54 4.38
C ALA A 51 9.53 10.19 5.06
N GLU A 52 10.57 9.64 5.65
CA GLU A 52 10.50 8.35 6.34
C GLU A 52 11.18 8.45 7.70
N ILE A 53 10.60 7.79 8.69
CA ILE A 53 11.15 7.64 10.03
C ILE A 53 11.12 6.15 10.38
N GLU A 54 12.24 5.63 10.83
CA GLU A 54 12.34 4.27 11.38
C GLU A 54 12.97 4.32 12.76
N VAL A 55 12.39 3.57 13.71
CA VAL A 55 12.91 3.39 15.05
C VAL A 55 12.89 1.90 15.38
N ARG A 56 14.02 1.39 15.90
CA ARG A 56 14.13 0.05 16.48
C ARG A 56 14.73 0.19 17.88
N TRP A 57 14.06 -0.37 18.86
CA TRP A 57 14.46 -0.24 20.27
C TRP A 57 14.38 -1.57 21.00
N ALA A 58 15.53 -2.09 21.42
CA ALA A 58 15.63 -3.16 22.41
C ALA A 58 15.51 -2.55 23.82
N VAL A 59 14.25 -2.36 24.26
CA VAL A 59 13.93 -1.72 25.56
C VAL A 59 14.55 -2.51 26.70
N THR A 60 14.44 -3.83 26.62
CA THR A 60 15.06 -4.81 27.49
C THR A 60 15.56 -6.00 26.66
N GLU A 61 16.23 -6.95 27.28
CA GLU A 61 16.60 -8.22 26.61
C GLU A 61 15.38 -9.02 26.13
N ARG A 62 14.20 -8.72 26.67
CA ARG A 62 12.94 -9.44 26.36
C ARG A 62 11.94 -8.62 25.58
N LEU A 63 12.12 -7.28 25.46
CA LEU A 63 11.18 -6.40 24.79
C LEU A 63 11.86 -5.65 23.65
N ILE A 64 11.40 -5.89 22.44
CA ILE A 64 11.85 -5.21 21.21
C ILE A 64 10.66 -4.50 20.60
N LEU A 65 10.84 -3.22 20.28
CA LEU A 65 9.87 -2.37 19.62
C LEU A 65 10.43 -1.90 18.28
N THR A 66 9.59 -1.86 17.28
CA THR A 66 9.90 -1.26 15.97
C THR A 66 8.75 -0.35 15.57
N ALA A 67 9.05 0.85 15.12
CA ALA A 67 8.07 1.77 14.56
C ALA A 67 8.60 2.34 13.25
N GLY A 68 7.70 2.55 12.31
CA GLY A 68 7.96 3.18 11.03
C GLY A 68 6.84 4.16 10.68
N TRP A 69 7.19 5.27 10.09
CA TRP A 69 6.24 6.23 9.54
C TRP A 69 6.78 6.71 8.20
N SER A 70 5.88 6.81 7.22
CA SER A 70 6.18 7.37 5.91
C SER A 70 5.09 8.34 5.51
N ASP A 71 5.52 9.47 4.95
CA ASP A 71 4.70 10.45 4.25
C ASP A 71 5.12 10.45 2.78
N ILE A 72 4.16 10.26 1.86
CA ILE A 72 4.47 10.05 0.45
C ILE A 72 3.49 10.84 -0.41
N GLU A 73 4.02 11.74 -1.24
CA GLU A 73 3.27 12.40 -2.28
C GLU A 73 3.78 11.98 -3.66
N VAL A 74 2.89 11.50 -4.51
CA VAL A 74 3.22 11.12 -5.89
C VAL A 74 2.44 12.00 -6.86
N THR A 75 3.15 12.76 -7.67
CA THR A 75 2.58 13.67 -8.66
C THR A 75 2.88 13.20 -10.08
N ASN A 76 1.89 13.25 -10.94
CA ASN A 76 2.06 12.99 -12.37
C ASN A 76 2.73 14.21 -13.03
N LEU A 77 3.92 14.05 -13.59
CA LEU A 77 4.63 15.11 -14.31
C LEU A 77 4.23 15.17 -15.79
N THR A 78 3.77 14.07 -16.33
CA THR A 78 3.25 14.00 -17.70
C THR A 78 1.76 13.69 -17.68
N THR A 79 1.04 14.24 -18.64
CA THR A 79 -0.34 13.81 -18.88
C THR A 79 -0.30 12.37 -19.37
N GLU A 80 -0.99 11.46 -18.71
CA GLU A 80 -1.31 10.19 -19.36
C GLU A 80 -2.05 10.48 -20.63
N ASP A 81 -1.59 9.92 -21.73
CA ASP A 81 -2.31 10.04 -22.98
C ASP A 81 -3.70 9.44 -22.77
N ALA A 82 -4.72 10.29 -22.77
CA ALA A 82 -6.11 9.92 -22.61
C ALA A 82 -6.61 8.98 -23.73
N GLY A 83 -5.72 8.54 -24.62
CA GLY A 83 -5.95 7.60 -25.69
C GLY A 83 -6.26 6.17 -25.28
N GLY A 84 -6.12 5.82 -24.01
CA GLY A 84 -6.53 4.51 -23.46
C GLY A 84 -8.03 4.36 -23.38
N ARG A 85 -8.71 4.36 -24.48
CA ARG A 85 -10.13 4.00 -24.55
C ARG A 85 -10.25 2.48 -24.60
N PHE A 86 -10.63 1.88 -23.49
CA PHE A 86 -11.15 0.52 -23.52
C PHE A 86 -12.65 0.59 -23.80
N SER A 87 -13.05 0.24 -24.99
CA SER A 87 -14.45 -0.01 -25.30
C SER A 87 -14.67 -1.51 -25.29
N PHE A 88 -15.38 -2.03 -24.30
CA PHE A 88 -15.84 -3.42 -24.33
C PHE A 88 -17.13 -3.56 -25.12
N VAL A 89 -18.00 -2.59 -25.04
CA VAL A 89 -19.26 -2.52 -25.75
C VAL A 89 -19.59 -1.04 -25.92
N GLY A 90 -19.67 -0.56 -27.11
CA GLY A 90 -20.05 0.80 -27.42
C GLY A 90 -21.56 0.94 -27.62
N THR A 91 -22.03 2.20 -27.63
CA THR A 91 -23.40 2.51 -28.02
C THR A 91 -23.72 2.03 -29.45
N ASP A 92 -22.68 1.87 -30.26
CA ASP A 92 -22.81 1.37 -31.63
C ASP A 92 -23.21 -0.11 -31.68
N ASP A 93 -22.91 -0.89 -30.61
CA ASP A 93 -23.33 -2.28 -30.50
C ASP A 93 -24.79 -2.41 -30.04
N PHE A 94 -25.37 -1.33 -29.51
CA PHE A 94 -26.77 -1.26 -29.07
C PHE A 94 -27.46 0.01 -29.58
N PRO A 95 -27.65 0.16 -30.87
CA PRO A 95 -28.14 1.40 -31.48
C PRO A 95 -29.57 1.79 -31.06
N ASN A 96 -30.30 0.89 -30.45
CA ASN A 96 -31.69 1.13 -30.00
C ASN A 96 -31.82 1.25 -28.48
N VAL A 97 -30.73 1.26 -27.77
CA VAL A 97 -30.73 1.44 -26.30
C VAL A 97 -30.38 2.89 -25.96
N ASP A 98 -31.18 3.51 -25.10
CA ASP A 98 -30.91 4.87 -24.64
C ASP A 98 -29.51 4.93 -24.02
N PRO A 99 -28.61 5.78 -24.52
CA PRO A 99 -27.29 5.98 -23.95
C PRO A 99 -27.28 6.28 -22.45
N ALA A 100 -28.32 6.89 -21.92
CA ALA A 100 -28.49 7.14 -20.49
C ALA A 100 -28.56 5.84 -19.66
N THR A 101 -29.01 4.72 -20.27
CA THR A 101 -29.01 3.39 -19.65
C THR A 101 -27.58 2.92 -19.30
N PHE A 102 -26.59 3.48 -19.95
CA PHE A 102 -25.17 3.20 -19.77
C PHE A 102 -24.44 4.34 -19.02
N ALA A 103 -25.12 5.01 -18.09
CA ALA A 103 -24.54 6.03 -17.21
C ALA A 103 -23.73 7.11 -17.98
N GLY A 104 -24.26 7.59 -19.10
CA GLY A 104 -23.64 8.68 -19.87
C GLY A 104 -23.24 8.33 -21.28
N GLY A 105 -23.75 7.24 -21.83
CA GLY A 105 -23.73 7.03 -23.26
C GLY A 105 -22.74 6.06 -23.84
N THR A 106 -21.91 5.44 -23.03
CA THR A 106 -21.03 4.38 -23.54
C THR A 106 -20.72 3.36 -22.47
N LEU A 107 -21.26 2.18 -22.59
CA LEU A 107 -20.80 1.03 -21.82
C LEU A 107 -19.40 0.70 -22.29
N GLY A 108 -18.41 0.94 -21.43
CA GLY A 108 -17.05 0.55 -21.69
C GLY A 108 -16.15 1.58 -22.36
N ALA A 109 -16.58 2.82 -22.58
CA ALA A 109 -15.64 3.91 -22.80
C ALA A 109 -15.22 4.47 -21.44
N ILE A 110 -14.13 4.00 -20.89
CA ILE A 110 -13.53 4.61 -19.71
C ILE A 110 -12.61 5.70 -20.22
N ILE A 111 -12.99 6.95 -19.97
CA ILE A 111 -12.11 8.09 -20.14
C ILE A 111 -11.30 8.18 -18.85
N PHE A 112 -10.03 7.85 -18.93
CA PHE A 112 -9.10 8.06 -17.82
C PHE A 112 -8.75 9.54 -17.75
N THR A 113 -9.24 10.23 -16.75
CA THR A 113 -9.02 11.68 -16.60
C THR A 113 -7.95 12.04 -15.57
N ASP A 114 -7.37 11.07 -14.88
CA ASP A 114 -6.47 11.33 -13.75
C ASP A 114 -5.02 11.45 -14.09
N GLY A 115 -4.67 11.22 -15.33
CA GLY A 115 -3.33 11.45 -15.78
C GLY A 115 -3.03 12.93 -16.06
N SER A 116 -3.81 13.87 -15.54
CA SER A 116 -3.52 15.29 -15.75
C SER A 116 -2.20 15.65 -15.08
N GLN A 117 -1.38 16.39 -15.83
CA GLN A 117 -0.13 16.94 -15.32
C GLN A 117 -0.37 17.76 -14.04
N GLY A 118 0.41 17.49 -13.00
CA GLY A 118 0.30 18.12 -11.70
C GLY A 118 -0.73 17.48 -10.77
N ALA A 119 -1.48 16.47 -11.22
CA ALA A 119 -2.40 15.77 -10.35
C ALA A 119 -1.66 14.75 -9.47
N ARG A 120 -2.11 14.61 -8.23
CA ARG A 120 -1.66 13.54 -7.33
C ARG A 120 -2.06 12.17 -7.90
N ARG A 121 -1.14 11.22 -7.88
CA ARG A 121 -1.41 9.87 -8.33
C ARG A 121 -2.33 9.14 -7.34
N ALA A 122 -3.43 8.60 -7.84
CA ALA A 122 -4.33 7.77 -7.05
C ALA A 122 -3.70 6.42 -6.67
N GLY A 123 -4.24 5.77 -5.65
CA GLY A 123 -3.84 4.43 -5.22
C GLY A 123 -2.71 4.39 -4.20
N ILE A 124 -2.13 5.52 -3.81
CA ILE A 124 -1.04 5.64 -2.85
C ILE A 124 -1.52 6.46 -1.65
N PRO A 125 -1.62 5.89 -0.45
CA PRO A 125 -1.95 6.64 0.76
C PRO A 125 -0.84 7.65 1.08
N GLU A 126 -1.22 8.76 1.69
CA GLU A 126 -0.27 9.82 2.04
C GLU A 126 0.58 9.42 3.23
N ASN A 127 -0.07 8.96 4.28
CA ASN A 127 0.63 8.53 5.47
C ASN A 127 0.40 7.05 5.74
N ILE A 128 1.47 6.38 6.15
CA ILE A 128 1.44 5.01 6.66
C ILE A 128 2.25 5.00 7.95
N PHE A 129 1.64 4.54 9.02
CA PHE A 129 2.32 4.26 10.27
C PHE A 129 2.31 2.76 10.55
N THR A 130 3.44 2.24 11.00
CA THR A 130 3.59 0.85 11.43
C THR A 130 4.23 0.79 12.81
N PHE A 131 3.76 -0.15 13.61
CA PHE A 131 4.35 -0.45 14.90
C PHE A 131 4.35 -1.96 15.12
N THR A 132 5.44 -2.48 15.67
CA THR A 132 5.54 -3.88 16.10
C THR A 132 6.21 -3.95 17.46
N GLY A 133 5.62 -4.69 18.38
CA GLY A 133 6.19 -5.03 19.68
C GLY A 133 6.32 -6.54 19.81
N THR A 134 7.48 -7.01 20.24
CA THR A 134 7.72 -8.42 20.56
C THR A 134 8.21 -8.51 21.99
N PHE A 135 7.55 -9.33 22.80
CA PHE A 135 7.88 -9.57 24.18
C PHE A 135 8.10 -11.06 24.45
N ASN A 136 9.31 -11.42 24.82
CA ASN A 136 9.65 -12.77 25.27
C ASN A 136 9.19 -12.94 26.73
N VAL A 137 8.02 -13.56 26.92
CA VAL A 137 7.42 -13.81 28.22
C VAL A 137 8.28 -14.78 29.03
N THR A 138 8.73 -15.85 28.36
CA THR A 138 9.74 -16.79 28.83
C THR A 138 10.75 -17.03 27.71
N ASP A 139 11.69 -17.96 27.90
CA ASP A 139 12.63 -18.34 26.85
C ASP A 139 11.92 -19.12 25.72
N GLU A 140 10.78 -19.78 26.02
CA GLU A 140 9.99 -20.54 25.05
C GLU A 140 8.77 -19.79 24.53
N ILE A 141 8.27 -18.77 25.26
CA ILE A 141 7.01 -18.07 24.92
C ILE A 141 7.31 -16.63 24.53
N ALA A 142 6.87 -16.26 23.35
CA ALA A 142 6.89 -14.89 22.85
C ALA A 142 5.48 -14.43 22.48
N ALA A 143 5.14 -13.20 22.85
CA ALA A 143 3.95 -12.49 22.41
C ALA A 143 4.34 -11.36 21.47
N ASN A 144 3.50 -11.09 20.46
CA ASN A 144 3.72 -9.99 19.53
C ASN A 144 2.42 -9.21 19.29
N VAL A 145 2.60 -7.93 19.02
CA VAL A 145 1.56 -7.02 18.57
C VAL A 145 2.07 -6.29 17.33
N SER A 146 1.21 -6.10 16.33
CA SER A 146 1.47 -5.16 15.25
C SER A 146 0.29 -4.24 15.04
N VAL A 147 0.59 -2.98 14.74
CA VAL A 147 -0.38 -1.94 14.38
C VAL A 147 0.02 -1.41 13.01
N ILE A 148 -0.94 -1.28 12.12
CA ILE A 148 -0.79 -0.67 10.81
C ILE A 148 -1.90 0.37 10.69
N ASP A 149 -1.52 1.62 10.53
CA ASP A 149 -2.44 2.74 10.29
C ASP A 149 -2.18 3.30 8.91
N VAL A 150 -3.23 3.48 8.14
CA VAL A 150 -3.16 3.89 6.74
C VAL A 150 -4.20 4.96 6.47
N ASP A 151 -3.79 6.08 5.91
CA ASP A 151 -4.68 7.15 5.49
C ASP A 151 -5.68 6.72 4.41
N SER A 152 -6.72 7.51 4.25
CA SER A 152 -7.65 7.37 3.14
C SER A 152 -6.93 7.55 1.81
N VAL A 153 -7.35 6.81 0.81
CA VAL A 153 -6.71 6.83 -0.51
C VAL A 153 -7.75 6.91 -1.63
N ALA A 154 -7.49 7.76 -2.60
CA ALA A 154 -8.23 7.73 -3.84
C ALA A 154 -7.92 6.46 -4.61
N SER A 155 -8.95 5.72 -5.00
CA SER A 155 -8.81 4.47 -5.76
C SER A 155 -9.08 4.69 -7.23
N GLY A 156 -8.33 3.96 -8.04
CA GLY A 156 -8.49 3.93 -9.47
C GLY A 156 -7.92 5.15 -10.17
N LEU A 157 -8.12 5.16 -11.49
CA LEU A 157 -7.56 6.19 -12.36
C LEU A 157 -8.29 7.51 -12.25
N SER A 158 -9.58 7.51 -11.91
CA SER A 158 -10.38 8.75 -11.79
C SER A 158 -10.31 9.41 -10.41
N GLY A 159 -9.68 8.75 -9.42
CA GLY A 159 -9.68 9.23 -8.06
C GLY A 159 -11.07 9.48 -7.46
N SER A 160 -12.12 9.01 -8.15
CA SER A 160 -13.51 9.30 -7.80
C SER A 160 -14.01 8.48 -6.60
N VAL A 161 -13.35 7.36 -6.31
CA VAL A 161 -13.68 6.52 -5.16
C VAL A 161 -12.64 6.73 -4.08
N ILE A 162 -13.06 7.23 -2.94
CA ILE A 162 -12.19 7.37 -1.77
C ILE A 162 -12.37 6.16 -0.88
N LEU A 163 -11.31 5.39 -0.70
CA LEU A 163 -11.23 4.32 0.27
C LEU A 163 -10.94 4.92 1.64
N PRO A 164 -11.70 4.56 2.68
CA PRO A 164 -11.51 5.14 4.01
C PRO A 164 -10.15 4.75 4.60
N ALA A 165 -9.62 5.61 5.46
CA ALA A 165 -8.50 5.29 6.33
C ALA A 165 -8.85 4.10 7.23
N TYR A 166 -7.84 3.35 7.67
CA TYR A 166 -8.04 2.22 8.56
C TYR A 166 -6.85 1.96 9.47
N THR A 167 -7.13 1.39 10.64
CA THR A 167 -6.12 0.93 11.59
C THR A 167 -6.31 -0.56 11.84
N LEU A 168 -5.28 -1.35 11.58
CA LEU A 168 -5.27 -2.79 11.84
C LEU A 168 -4.41 -3.10 13.05
N VAL A 169 -4.96 -3.89 13.97
CA VAL A 169 -4.22 -4.46 15.09
C VAL A 169 -4.18 -5.98 14.93
N ASN A 170 -2.98 -6.54 15.00
CA ASN A 170 -2.77 -7.99 14.98
C ASN A 170 -2.07 -8.41 16.27
N LEU A 171 -2.41 -9.58 16.77
CA LEU A 171 -1.81 -10.19 17.95
C LEU A 171 -1.32 -11.58 17.62
N GLY A 172 -0.22 -11.97 18.22
CA GLY A 172 0.32 -13.31 18.09
C GLY A 172 0.95 -13.79 19.39
N ILE A 173 0.95 -15.11 19.54
CA ILE A 173 1.69 -15.82 20.57
C ILE A 173 2.38 -17.02 19.93
N ASN A 174 3.63 -17.21 20.29
CA ASN A 174 4.44 -18.33 19.84
C ASN A 174 4.96 -19.08 21.05
N TYR A 175 4.96 -20.40 20.96
CA TYR A 175 5.63 -21.30 21.89
C TYR A 175 6.64 -22.14 21.10
N GLN A 176 7.89 -22.12 21.52
CA GLN A 176 8.97 -22.83 20.83
C GLN A 176 9.85 -23.55 21.84
N THR A 177 10.07 -24.84 21.56
CA THR A 177 11.06 -25.67 22.23
C THR A 177 12.10 -26.15 21.21
N GLU A 178 12.98 -27.06 21.60
CA GLU A 178 13.98 -27.65 20.69
C GLU A 178 13.33 -28.34 19.50
N ASP A 179 12.24 -29.08 19.73
CA ASP A 179 11.59 -29.94 18.73
C ASP A 179 10.26 -29.36 18.22
N TRP A 180 9.59 -28.52 19.01
CA TRP A 180 8.24 -28.04 18.71
C TRP A 180 8.16 -26.54 18.52
N PHE A 181 7.37 -26.14 17.54
CA PHE A 181 6.90 -24.77 17.39
C PHE A 181 5.38 -24.76 17.29
N PHE A 182 4.75 -23.95 18.12
CA PHE A 182 3.33 -23.63 18.03
C PHE A 182 3.18 -22.09 17.91
N GLY A 183 2.44 -21.66 16.89
CA GLY A 183 2.10 -20.26 16.68
C GLY A 183 0.59 -20.06 16.57
N PHE A 184 0.06 -19.05 17.24
CA PHE A 184 -1.32 -18.62 17.10
C PHE A 184 -1.39 -17.12 16.85
N ASN A 185 -2.09 -16.72 15.76
CA ASN A 185 -2.21 -15.35 15.35
C ASN A 185 -3.67 -14.95 15.17
N VAL A 186 -4.03 -13.77 15.64
CA VAL A 186 -5.30 -13.10 15.40
C VAL A 186 -5.00 -11.86 14.56
N LYS A 187 -5.42 -11.86 13.31
CA LYS A 187 -5.31 -10.71 12.42
C LYS A 187 -6.57 -9.89 12.43
N ASN A 188 -6.42 -8.56 12.31
CA ASN A 188 -7.53 -7.62 12.33
C ASN A 188 -8.39 -7.80 13.60
N VAL A 189 -7.80 -7.66 14.77
CA VAL A 189 -8.46 -7.85 16.07
C VAL A 189 -9.68 -6.95 16.24
N GLY A 190 -9.62 -5.71 15.70
CA GLY A 190 -10.74 -4.76 15.69
C GLY A 190 -11.90 -5.19 14.82
N ASN A 191 -11.72 -6.19 13.96
CA ASN A 191 -12.66 -6.56 12.90
C ASN A 191 -12.99 -5.37 12.00
N GLU A 192 -11.99 -4.53 11.72
CA GLU A 192 -12.09 -3.37 10.86
C GLU A 192 -12.49 -3.81 9.45
N ARG A 193 -13.41 -3.07 8.83
CA ARG A 193 -13.77 -3.27 7.43
C ARG A 193 -12.95 -2.32 6.57
N TYR A 194 -11.99 -2.86 5.86
CA TYR A 194 -11.07 -2.07 5.06
C TYR A 194 -10.93 -2.61 3.64
N PHE A 195 -10.38 -1.76 2.78
CA PHE A 195 -10.27 -2.03 1.36
C PHE A 195 -8.88 -1.67 0.87
N ARG A 196 -8.39 -2.43 -0.09
CA ARG A 196 -7.19 -2.08 -0.83
C ARG A 196 -7.53 -1.35 -2.12
N SER A 197 -6.71 -0.38 -2.47
CA SER A 197 -6.79 0.25 -3.79
C SER A 197 -6.51 -0.78 -4.88
N ASN A 198 -7.22 -0.63 -5.99
CA ASN A 198 -7.02 -1.50 -7.13
C ASN A 198 -5.85 -1.02 -8.00
N PHE A 199 -5.35 -1.90 -8.83
CA PHE A 199 -4.39 -1.59 -9.87
C PHE A 199 -4.95 -0.48 -10.78
N PRO A 200 -4.30 0.68 -10.87
CA PRO A 200 -4.86 1.82 -11.60
C PRO A 200 -5.03 1.57 -13.09
N ASN A 201 -4.35 0.58 -13.65
CA ASN A 201 -4.33 0.32 -15.10
C ASN A 201 -5.27 -0.79 -15.56
N LEU A 202 -6.02 -1.44 -14.68
CA LEU A 202 -6.89 -2.54 -15.07
C LEU A 202 -8.35 -2.22 -14.71
N PHE A 203 -9.20 -2.05 -15.72
CA PHE A 203 -10.65 -1.85 -15.62
C PHE A 203 -11.09 -0.65 -14.75
N GLY A 204 -10.25 0.34 -14.62
CA GLY A 204 -10.62 1.62 -14.05
C GLY A 204 -10.83 1.65 -12.54
N SER A 205 -11.19 2.80 -12.13
CA SER A 205 -11.32 3.31 -10.78
C SER A 205 -12.42 2.68 -9.92
N GLN A 206 -13.13 1.68 -10.40
CA GLN A 206 -14.35 1.23 -9.73
C GLN A 206 -14.23 -0.12 -9.03
N ILE A 207 -13.11 -0.79 -9.15
CA ILE A 207 -12.90 -2.05 -8.45
C ILE A 207 -12.31 -1.78 -7.08
N VAL A 208 -13.09 -2.07 -6.06
CA VAL A 208 -12.73 -1.98 -4.65
C VAL A 208 -12.50 -3.40 -4.14
N LEU A 209 -11.31 -3.68 -3.62
CA LEU A 209 -10.97 -5.00 -3.11
C LEU A 209 -11.20 -5.04 -1.59
N PRO A 210 -12.28 -5.69 -1.11
CA PRO A 210 -12.47 -5.88 0.31
C PRO A 210 -11.43 -6.86 0.84
N GLU A 211 -10.89 -6.54 2.01
CA GLU A 211 -9.92 -7.36 2.70
C GLU A 211 -10.58 -8.25 3.76
N LEU A 212 -9.80 -9.22 4.26
CA LEU A 212 -10.31 -10.20 5.22
C LEU A 212 -10.74 -9.53 6.54
N PRO A 213 -11.91 -9.88 7.07
CA PRO A 213 -12.30 -9.52 8.42
C PRO A 213 -11.34 -10.15 9.43
N ARG A 214 -11.64 -10.02 10.73
CA ARG A 214 -10.88 -10.74 11.76
C ARG A 214 -10.73 -12.21 11.38
N ASN A 215 -9.49 -12.67 11.39
CA ASN A 215 -9.18 -14.05 11.05
C ASN A 215 -8.11 -14.62 11.99
N TYR A 216 -8.02 -15.93 12.03
CA TYR A 216 -7.20 -16.67 12.94
C TYR A 216 -6.32 -17.64 12.16
N ALA A 217 -5.06 -17.77 12.57
CA ALA A 217 -4.14 -18.75 12.00
C ALA A 217 -3.41 -19.47 13.13
N ALA A 218 -3.39 -20.80 13.06
CA ALA A 218 -2.61 -21.65 13.95
C ALA A 218 -1.58 -22.43 13.13
N THR A 219 -0.37 -22.50 13.64
CA THR A 219 0.75 -23.26 13.04
C THR A 219 1.31 -24.22 14.07
N LEU A 220 1.52 -25.47 13.66
CA LEU A 220 2.21 -26.48 14.44
C LEU A 220 3.32 -27.07 13.60
N GLN A 221 4.53 -27.09 14.12
CA GLN A 221 5.69 -27.68 13.47
C GLN A 221 6.43 -28.61 14.44
N TYR A 222 6.92 -29.72 13.93
CA TYR A 222 7.79 -30.65 14.63
C TYR A 222 9.07 -30.86 13.84
N LYS A 223 10.20 -30.81 14.51
CA LYS A 223 11.52 -31.05 13.94
C LYS A 223 11.98 -32.45 14.32
N PHE A 224 12.24 -33.26 13.30
CA PHE A 224 12.74 -34.63 13.45
C PHE A 224 14.27 -34.66 13.62
#